data_8e013d69a94cf42590fd84c4e83d6e95
#
_entry.id   8e013d69a94cf42590fd84c4e83d6e95
#
_cell.length_a   1.000
_cell.length_b   1.000
_cell.length_c   1.000
_cell.angle_alpha   90.00
_cell.angle_beta   90.00
_cell.angle_gamma   90.00
#
_symmetry.space_group_name_H-M   'P 1'
#
loop_
_entity.id
_entity.type
_entity.pdbx_description
1 polymer ?
#
loop_
_entity_poly.entity_id
_entity_poly.type
_entity_poly.pdbx_seq_one_letter_code
_entity_poly.pdbx_strand_id
1 'polypeptide(L)'
;RNPLNDISKAYNSTSLKANYLISTGLSNAGAIFCNYGSQNRYTHGKSIAAYETIETSATTMSPLGSKYGWKLRTWVYGSGRYLLPRVPYLFEYSDPVQAIGFTHSLFVVASGDEALLNRAEAYIMKKDYPAALADMNMWAQNQLTASYYKELTEESINKWADALGYDMTPKDPEKPEDDLKNMYRTAKKKLNPGFVIDPGTQENMIHAILFMRRIEFMHLGLSLIHISEPTRRS
;
A
#
# COMPACT_ATOMS: atom_id res chain seq x y z
N ARG A 1 -1.04 23.19 -14.47
CA ARG A 1 -1.72 21.88 -14.30
C ARG A 1 -0.95 21.04 -13.29
N ASN A 2 -1.66 20.41 -12.37
CA ASN A 2 -1.05 19.56 -11.33
C ASN A 2 -1.24 18.08 -11.71
N PRO A 3 -0.21 17.41 -12.24
CA PRO A 3 -0.33 16.02 -12.67
C PRO A 3 -0.69 15.05 -11.52
N LEU A 4 -0.25 15.35 -10.30
CA LEU A 4 -0.58 14.53 -9.14
C LEU A 4 -2.07 14.61 -8.80
N ASN A 5 -2.66 15.80 -8.92
CA ASN A 5 -4.08 15.98 -8.68
C ASN A 5 -4.93 15.30 -9.78
N ASP A 6 -4.46 15.34 -11.03
CA ASP A 6 -5.14 14.63 -12.12
C ASP A 6 -5.13 13.10 -11.89
N ILE A 7 -4.00 12.55 -11.43
CA ILE A 7 -3.89 11.13 -11.07
C ILE A 7 -4.82 10.79 -9.90
N SER A 8 -4.84 11.63 -8.85
CA SER A 8 -5.73 11.42 -7.69
C SER A 8 -7.22 11.48 -8.09
N LYS A 9 -7.59 12.40 -8.96
CA LYS A 9 -8.96 12.50 -9.48
C LYS A 9 -9.34 11.26 -10.29
N ALA A 10 -8.42 10.76 -11.13
CA ALA A 10 -8.66 9.54 -11.89
C ALA A 10 -8.84 8.33 -10.96
N TYR A 11 -8.03 8.21 -9.92
CA TYR A 11 -8.16 7.16 -8.92
C TYR A 11 -9.51 7.19 -8.19
N ASN A 12 -10.02 8.39 -7.86
CA ASN A 12 -11.29 8.58 -7.17
C ASN A 12 -12.50 8.74 -8.13
N SER A 13 -12.38 8.33 -9.37
CA SER A 13 -13.45 8.49 -10.34
C SER A 13 -14.64 7.58 -10.03
N THR A 14 -15.84 8.17 -10.09
CA THR A 14 -17.10 7.44 -9.97
C THR A 14 -17.39 6.52 -11.17
N SER A 15 -16.68 6.72 -12.28
CA SER A 15 -16.78 5.84 -13.45
C SER A 15 -16.06 4.50 -13.26
N LEU A 16 -15.17 4.39 -12.27
CA LEU A 16 -14.50 3.16 -11.94
C LEU A 16 -15.44 2.25 -11.14
N LYS A 17 -15.82 1.13 -11.72
CA LYS A 17 -16.67 0.13 -11.06
C LYS A 17 -16.08 -0.46 -9.79
N ALA A 18 -14.77 -0.31 -9.59
CA ALA A 18 -14.07 -0.75 -8.39
C ALA A 18 -14.31 0.18 -7.18
N ASN A 19 -14.78 1.41 -7.39
CA ASN A 19 -15.08 2.35 -6.31
C ASN A 19 -16.54 2.21 -5.89
N TYR A 20 -16.79 1.38 -4.87
CA TYR A 20 -18.15 1.09 -4.40
C TYR A 20 -18.78 2.22 -3.61
N LEU A 21 -17.96 2.93 -2.82
CA LEU A 21 -18.40 4.06 -2.03
C LEU A 21 -17.32 5.13 -2.02
N ILE A 22 -17.71 6.32 -2.50
CA ILE A 22 -16.88 7.51 -2.45
C ILE A 22 -17.57 8.51 -1.53
N SER A 23 -16.82 9.04 -0.58
CA SER A 23 -17.26 10.12 0.31
C SER A 23 -16.53 11.40 -0.03
N THR A 24 -17.22 12.52 0.12
CA THR A 24 -16.63 13.85 -0.02
C THR A 24 -16.87 14.66 1.25
N GLY A 25 -15.97 15.55 1.55
CA GLY A 25 -16.11 16.43 2.70
C GLY A 25 -15.19 17.63 2.67
N LEU A 26 -15.52 18.64 3.46
CA LEU A 26 -14.65 19.79 3.69
C LEU A 26 -13.38 19.33 4.39
N SER A 27 -12.26 19.35 3.69
CA SER A 27 -11.02 18.80 4.21
C SER A 27 -9.81 19.33 3.45
N ASN A 28 -8.74 19.61 4.18
CA ASN A 28 -7.43 19.93 3.63
C ASN A 28 -6.61 18.67 3.29
N ALA A 29 -7.16 17.47 3.42
CA ALA A 29 -6.41 16.23 3.17
C ALA A 29 -5.81 16.19 1.77
N GLY A 30 -6.54 16.66 0.75
CA GLY A 30 -6.02 16.75 -0.61
C GLY A 30 -4.77 17.64 -0.72
N ALA A 31 -4.71 18.75 0.02
CA ALA A 31 -3.52 19.59 0.07
C ALA A 31 -2.33 18.91 0.77
N ILE A 32 -2.64 18.09 1.77
CA ILE A 32 -1.63 17.38 2.58
C ILE A 32 -1.10 16.17 1.81
N PHE A 33 -1.99 15.34 1.24
CA PHE A 33 -1.64 14.05 0.64
C PHE A 33 -1.38 14.13 -0.87
N CYS A 34 -1.96 15.08 -1.58
CA CYS A 34 -1.70 15.30 -3.00
C CYS A 34 -0.57 16.29 -3.26
N ASN A 35 -0.17 17.02 -2.25
CA ASN A 35 1.02 17.87 -2.18
C ASN A 35 1.23 18.84 -3.34
N TYR A 36 0.20 19.57 -3.71
CA TYR A 36 0.40 20.69 -4.61
C TYR A 36 0.51 22.01 -3.83
N GLY A 37 1.68 22.60 -3.88
CA GLY A 37 1.95 23.94 -3.31
C GLY A 37 2.30 23.97 -1.83
N SER A 38 2.06 22.94 -1.05
CA SER A 38 2.39 22.91 0.39
C SER A 38 3.60 22.04 0.74
N GLN A 39 4.37 21.71 -0.24
CA GLN A 39 5.66 21.00 -0.20
C GLN A 39 5.92 20.20 1.09
N ASN A 40 5.75 18.88 1.04
CA ASN A 40 6.27 17.96 2.03
C ASN A 40 5.53 17.85 3.37
N ARG A 41 4.26 18.17 3.44
CA ARG A 41 3.54 18.06 4.71
C ARG A 41 3.31 16.61 5.15
N TYR A 42 3.05 15.72 4.18
CA TYR A 42 2.88 14.31 4.48
C TYR A 42 3.44 13.45 3.34
N THR A 43 4.54 12.81 3.61
CA THR A 43 5.21 11.86 2.72
C THR A 43 5.67 10.68 3.54
N HIS A 44 5.71 9.50 2.92
CA HIS A 44 6.28 8.34 3.60
C HIS A 44 7.78 8.39 3.63
N GLY A 45 8.36 7.91 4.73
CA GLY A 45 9.78 7.68 4.84
C GLY A 45 10.25 6.56 3.92
N LYS A 46 11.56 6.54 3.67
CA LYS A 46 12.21 5.57 2.79
C LYS A 46 11.96 4.11 3.21
N SER A 47 11.88 3.83 4.50
CA SER A 47 11.61 2.49 5.01
C SER A 47 10.28 1.94 4.51
N ILE A 48 9.20 2.69 4.64
CA ILE A 48 7.87 2.24 4.22
C ILE A 48 7.73 2.26 2.71
N ALA A 49 8.04 3.39 2.08
CA ALA A 49 7.76 3.56 0.66
C ALA A 49 8.75 2.82 -0.25
N ALA A 50 10.02 2.71 0.15
CA ALA A 50 11.05 2.10 -0.68
C ALA A 50 11.23 0.61 -0.38
N TYR A 51 11.29 0.23 0.89
CA TYR A 51 11.70 -1.12 1.26
C TYR A 51 10.54 -2.06 1.56
N GLU A 52 9.41 -1.54 1.99
CA GLU A 52 8.25 -2.34 2.36
C GLU A 52 7.09 -2.29 1.35
N THR A 53 7.19 -1.47 0.31
CA THR A 53 6.11 -1.28 -0.66
C THR A 53 6.59 -1.14 -2.11
N ILE A 54 6.08 -0.16 -2.85
CA ILE A 54 6.22 0.00 -4.30
C ILE A 54 7.66 0.15 -4.79
N GLU A 55 8.53 0.81 -4.03
CA GLU A 55 9.91 1.05 -4.44
C GLU A 55 10.85 -0.14 -4.19
N THR A 56 10.35 -1.25 -3.65
CA THR A 56 11.16 -2.47 -3.51
C THR A 56 11.63 -2.94 -4.88
N SER A 57 12.94 -3.07 -5.04
CA SER A 57 13.56 -3.30 -6.34
C SER A 57 13.98 -4.75 -6.58
N ALA A 58 14.07 -5.54 -5.54
CA ALA A 58 14.57 -6.90 -5.65
C ALA A 58 13.43 -7.93 -5.55
N THR A 59 13.52 -8.98 -6.34
CA THR A 59 12.61 -10.13 -6.27
C THR A 59 12.61 -10.82 -4.91
N THR A 60 13.69 -10.64 -4.14
CA THR A 60 13.81 -11.12 -2.75
C THR A 60 13.06 -10.26 -1.75
N MET A 61 12.66 -9.05 -2.11
CA MET A 61 11.97 -8.12 -1.22
C MET A 61 10.49 -7.93 -1.56
N SER A 62 10.06 -8.41 -2.73
CA SER A 62 8.67 -8.33 -3.18
C SER A 62 8.27 -9.62 -3.89
N PRO A 63 7.12 -10.22 -3.54
CA PRO A 63 6.59 -11.37 -4.28
C PRO A 63 6.18 -10.98 -5.71
N LEU A 64 6.01 -9.68 -5.98
CA LEU A 64 5.49 -9.14 -7.22
C LEU A 64 6.58 -8.69 -8.21
N GLY A 65 7.85 -8.83 -7.86
CA GLY A 65 8.98 -8.52 -8.73
C GLY A 65 9.42 -7.05 -8.68
N SER A 66 9.75 -6.48 -9.85
CA SER A 66 10.42 -5.19 -9.94
C SER A 66 9.51 -3.98 -9.69
N LYS A 67 10.04 -2.95 -9.03
CA LYS A 67 9.39 -1.65 -8.84
C LYS A 67 9.00 -0.95 -10.14
N TYR A 68 9.61 -1.26 -11.24
CA TYR A 68 9.31 -0.62 -12.52
C TYR A 68 8.01 -1.10 -13.15
N GLY A 69 7.46 -2.20 -12.67
CA GLY A 69 6.22 -2.77 -13.17
C GLY A 69 4.94 -2.09 -12.70
N TRP A 70 5.00 -1.24 -11.69
CA TRP A 70 3.81 -0.61 -11.14
C TRP A 70 3.18 0.41 -12.08
N LYS A 71 1.88 0.33 -12.29
CA LYS A 71 1.10 1.34 -13.03
C LYS A 71 1.03 2.64 -12.27
N LEU A 72 0.82 2.56 -10.96
CA LEU A 72 0.87 3.69 -10.05
C LEU A 72 2.31 3.87 -9.57
N ARG A 73 2.90 5.01 -9.87
CA ARG A 73 4.26 5.32 -9.45
C ARG A 73 4.27 6.26 -8.28
N THR A 74 5.23 6.04 -7.38
CA THR A 74 5.55 7.01 -6.34
C THR A 74 6.23 8.23 -6.94
N TRP A 75 5.89 9.38 -6.38
CA TRP A 75 6.61 10.61 -6.64
C TRP A 75 7.60 10.87 -5.52
N VAL A 76 8.82 11.23 -5.88
CA VAL A 76 9.90 11.46 -4.93
C VAL A 76 10.16 12.95 -4.82
N TYR A 77 10.10 13.46 -3.59
CA TYR A 77 10.44 14.84 -3.27
C TYR A 77 11.72 14.89 -2.44
N GLY A 78 12.77 15.47 -2.99
CA GLY A 78 14.05 15.55 -2.32
C GLY A 78 14.62 14.18 -1.95
N SER A 79 15.50 14.13 -0.97
CA SER A 79 16.12 12.87 -0.56
C SER A 79 15.19 12.01 0.30
N GLY A 80 14.53 11.04 -0.31
CA GLY A 80 13.84 9.97 0.41
C GLY A 80 12.43 10.29 0.90
N ARG A 81 11.73 11.20 0.26
CA ARG A 81 10.31 11.48 0.54
C ARG A 81 9.45 10.97 -0.61
N TYR A 82 8.50 10.12 -0.28
CA TYR A 82 7.67 9.41 -1.25
C TYR A 82 6.21 9.75 -1.06
N LEU A 83 5.51 9.96 -2.17
CA LEU A 83 4.10 10.30 -2.22
C LEU A 83 3.39 9.41 -3.23
N LEU A 84 2.22 8.90 -2.87
CA LEU A 84 1.24 8.32 -3.79
C LEU A 84 0.04 9.27 -3.88
N PRO A 85 -0.29 9.77 -5.07
CA PRO A 85 -1.37 10.74 -5.23
C PRO A 85 -2.73 10.04 -5.24
N ARG A 86 -3.25 9.69 -4.07
CA ARG A 86 -4.54 8.99 -3.92
C ARG A 86 -5.70 9.90 -3.51
N VAL A 87 -5.42 10.95 -2.75
CA VAL A 87 -6.45 11.90 -2.26
C VAL A 87 -6.36 13.18 -3.07
N PRO A 88 -7.37 13.53 -3.90
CA PRO A 88 -7.32 14.72 -4.72
C PRO A 88 -7.50 15.99 -3.91
N TYR A 89 -6.81 17.04 -4.32
CA TYR A 89 -7.10 18.41 -3.90
C TYR A 89 -8.21 19.00 -4.76
N LEU A 90 -9.30 19.34 -4.13
CA LEU A 90 -10.43 20.02 -4.76
C LEU A 90 -10.70 21.31 -4.01
N PHE A 91 -11.22 22.29 -4.74
CA PHE A 91 -11.63 23.56 -4.18
C PHE A 91 -13.03 23.91 -4.70
N GLU A 92 -13.95 24.15 -3.78
CA GLU A 92 -15.30 24.58 -4.07
C GLU A 92 -15.41 26.07 -3.81
N TYR A 93 -15.80 26.81 -4.85
CA TYR A 93 -15.97 28.26 -4.74
C TYR A 93 -17.36 28.57 -4.20
N SER A 94 -17.43 29.25 -3.06
CA SER A 94 -18.66 29.90 -2.56
C SER A 94 -18.90 31.25 -3.24
N ASP A 95 -17.80 31.93 -3.59
CA ASP A 95 -17.80 33.14 -4.42
C ASP A 95 -16.70 33.04 -5.48
N PRO A 96 -17.04 32.66 -6.73
CA PRO A 96 -16.07 32.55 -7.81
C PRO A 96 -15.41 33.86 -8.20
N VAL A 97 -16.10 34.99 -8.00
CA VAL A 97 -15.60 36.32 -8.40
C VAL A 97 -14.49 36.77 -7.44
N GLN A 98 -14.70 36.56 -6.15
CA GLN A 98 -13.73 36.91 -5.12
C GLN A 98 -12.74 35.76 -4.83
N ALA A 99 -12.86 34.61 -5.52
CA ALA A 99 -12.08 33.41 -5.31
C ALA A 99 -12.15 32.89 -3.85
N ILE A 100 -13.28 33.10 -3.19
CA ILE A 100 -13.54 32.61 -1.84
C ILE A 100 -14.20 31.24 -1.91
N GLY A 101 -13.75 30.30 -1.08
CA GLY A 101 -14.31 28.96 -1.05
C GLY A 101 -13.63 28.06 -0.03
N PHE A 102 -13.86 26.76 -0.18
CA PHE A 102 -13.42 25.74 0.76
C PHE A 102 -12.69 24.62 0.05
N THR A 103 -11.70 24.07 0.73
CA THR A 103 -11.02 22.85 0.27
C THR A 103 -11.90 21.63 0.51
N HIS A 104 -11.99 20.80 -0.51
CA HIS A 104 -12.66 19.52 -0.50
C HIS A 104 -11.68 18.39 -0.77
N SER A 105 -11.97 17.23 -0.21
CA SER A 105 -11.29 15.98 -0.54
C SER A 105 -12.30 14.90 -0.86
N LEU A 106 -11.92 13.97 -1.76
CA LEU A 106 -12.65 12.75 -2.05
C LEU A 106 -11.89 11.58 -1.45
N PHE A 107 -12.64 10.68 -0.85
CA PHE A 107 -12.11 9.46 -0.26
C PHE A 107 -12.87 8.26 -0.81
N VAL A 108 -12.15 7.26 -1.28
CA VAL A 108 -12.72 5.94 -1.54
C VAL A 108 -12.83 5.23 -0.20
N VAL A 109 -14.06 5.10 0.29
CA VAL A 109 -14.36 4.50 1.60
C VAL A 109 -14.46 2.98 1.50
N ALA A 110 -14.95 2.49 0.37
CA ALA A 110 -14.99 1.06 0.08
C ALA A 110 -14.64 0.83 -1.38
N SER A 111 -13.68 -0.05 -1.62
CA SER A 111 -13.19 -0.40 -2.96
C SER A 111 -13.30 -1.90 -3.23
N GLY A 112 -13.36 -2.24 -4.51
CA GLY A 112 -13.29 -3.62 -4.96
C GLY A 112 -11.95 -4.28 -4.66
N ASP A 113 -10.87 -3.50 -4.71
CA ASP A 113 -9.52 -3.98 -4.39
C ASP A 113 -9.42 -4.40 -2.92
N GLU A 114 -10.02 -3.61 -2.00
CA GLU A 114 -10.11 -3.99 -0.60
C GLU A 114 -10.93 -5.26 -0.39
N ALA A 115 -12.12 -5.33 -1.01
CA ALA A 115 -12.97 -6.51 -0.93
C ALA A 115 -12.29 -7.76 -1.49
N LEU A 116 -11.54 -7.61 -2.60
CA LEU A 116 -10.78 -8.68 -3.23
C LEU A 116 -9.68 -9.22 -2.32
N LEU A 117 -8.88 -8.33 -1.71
CA LEU A 117 -7.81 -8.72 -0.79
C LEU A 117 -8.36 -9.32 0.50
N ASN A 118 -9.50 -8.84 1.02
CA ASN A 118 -10.18 -9.43 2.17
C ASN A 118 -10.68 -10.84 1.85
N ARG A 119 -11.21 -11.06 0.65
CA ARG A 119 -11.65 -12.40 0.22
C ARG A 119 -10.48 -13.35 0.05
N ALA A 120 -9.38 -12.89 -0.54
CA ALA A 120 -8.15 -13.67 -0.66
C ALA A 120 -7.63 -14.12 0.70
N GLU A 121 -7.62 -13.23 1.70
CA GLU A 121 -7.24 -13.57 3.08
C GLU A 121 -8.17 -14.63 3.68
N ALA A 122 -9.47 -14.50 3.48
CA ALA A 122 -10.43 -15.50 3.95
C ALA A 122 -10.21 -16.88 3.31
N TYR A 123 -9.84 -16.95 2.02
CA TYR A 123 -9.45 -18.20 1.37
C TYR A 123 -8.15 -18.77 1.94
N ILE A 124 -7.14 -17.93 2.21
CA ILE A 124 -5.91 -18.39 2.87
C ILE A 124 -6.22 -19.01 4.23
N MET A 125 -7.08 -18.36 5.02
CA MET A 125 -7.49 -18.89 6.33
C MET A 125 -8.23 -20.21 6.25
N LYS A 126 -8.98 -20.44 5.14
CA LYS A 126 -9.61 -21.72 4.84
C LYS A 126 -8.67 -22.74 4.18
N LYS A 127 -7.43 -22.37 3.89
CA LYS A 127 -6.46 -23.17 3.14
C LYS A 127 -6.89 -23.48 1.70
N ASP A 128 -7.78 -22.69 1.16
CA ASP A 128 -8.15 -22.71 -0.27
C ASP A 128 -7.17 -21.82 -1.05
N TYR A 129 -5.94 -22.29 -1.17
CA TYR A 129 -4.86 -21.53 -1.79
C TYR A 129 -5.09 -21.24 -3.28
N PRO A 130 -5.66 -22.14 -4.08
CA PRO A 130 -5.98 -21.83 -5.48
C PRO A 130 -6.94 -20.64 -5.61
N ALA A 131 -8.00 -20.57 -4.80
CA ALA A 131 -8.94 -19.46 -4.82
C ALA A 131 -8.28 -18.15 -4.33
N ALA A 132 -7.46 -18.23 -3.30
CA ALA A 132 -6.68 -17.08 -2.81
C ALA A 132 -5.74 -16.55 -3.90
N LEU A 133 -5.00 -17.42 -4.58
CA LEU A 133 -4.08 -17.06 -5.66
C LEU A 133 -4.81 -16.43 -6.84
N ALA A 134 -6.01 -16.89 -7.18
CA ALA A 134 -6.83 -16.29 -8.23
C ALA A 134 -7.11 -14.81 -7.93
N ASP A 135 -7.51 -14.49 -6.69
CA ASP A 135 -7.78 -13.13 -6.25
C ASP A 135 -6.50 -12.27 -6.18
N MET A 136 -5.42 -12.82 -5.63
CA MET A 136 -4.13 -12.14 -5.54
C MET A 136 -3.57 -11.83 -6.93
N ASN A 137 -3.68 -12.75 -7.88
CA ASN A 137 -3.25 -12.55 -9.24
C ASN A 137 -4.13 -11.52 -9.97
N MET A 138 -5.45 -11.52 -9.74
CA MET A 138 -6.34 -10.50 -10.28
C MET A 138 -5.94 -9.11 -9.81
N TRP A 139 -5.66 -8.93 -8.53
CA TRP A 139 -5.16 -7.66 -8.01
C TRP A 139 -3.82 -7.29 -8.65
N ALA A 140 -2.86 -8.22 -8.71
CA ALA A 140 -1.52 -7.98 -9.26
C ALA A 140 -1.57 -7.57 -10.74
N GLN A 141 -2.42 -8.19 -11.56
CA GLN A 141 -2.62 -7.81 -12.96
C GLN A 141 -3.16 -6.40 -13.13
N ASN A 142 -3.99 -5.95 -12.21
CA ASN A 142 -4.51 -4.60 -12.22
C ASN A 142 -3.48 -3.56 -11.78
N GLN A 143 -2.56 -3.91 -10.89
CA GLN A 143 -1.55 -3.00 -10.36
C GLN A 143 -0.26 -2.97 -11.21
N LEU A 144 0.06 -4.04 -11.91
CA LEU A 144 1.28 -4.17 -12.71
C LEU A 144 1.01 -4.00 -14.21
N THR A 145 2.01 -3.50 -14.93
CA THR A 145 1.99 -3.51 -16.40
C THR A 145 2.22 -4.93 -16.91
N ALA A 146 1.59 -5.26 -18.03
CA ALA A 146 1.61 -6.63 -18.55
C ALA A 146 3.02 -7.21 -18.75
N SER A 147 4.00 -6.37 -19.13
CA SER A 147 5.39 -6.78 -19.33
C SER A 147 6.14 -7.17 -18.07
N TYR A 148 5.65 -6.72 -16.89
CA TYR A 148 6.27 -6.98 -15.59
C TYR A 148 5.45 -7.94 -14.72
N TYR A 149 4.19 -8.14 -15.07
CA TYR A 149 3.35 -9.08 -14.35
C TYR A 149 3.89 -10.51 -14.49
N LYS A 150 4.01 -11.18 -13.37
CA LYS A 150 4.27 -12.63 -13.30
C LYS A 150 3.22 -13.24 -12.40
N GLU A 151 2.70 -14.36 -12.84
CA GLU A 151 1.72 -15.10 -12.07
C GLU A 151 2.30 -15.56 -10.72
N LEU A 152 1.57 -15.28 -9.65
CA LEU A 152 1.88 -15.78 -8.32
C LEU A 152 1.42 -17.22 -8.19
N THR A 153 2.31 -18.06 -7.69
CA THR A 153 2.05 -19.45 -7.35
C THR A 153 2.42 -19.69 -5.88
N GLU A 154 1.93 -20.79 -5.30
CA GLU A 154 2.35 -21.19 -3.95
C GLU A 154 3.88 -21.29 -3.84
N GLU A 155 4.53 -21.90 -4.86
CA GLU A 155 5.97 -22.05 -4.91
C GLU A 155 6.68 -20.69 -4.90
N SER A 156 6.22 -19.73 -5.73
CA SER A 156 6.83 -18.40 -5.83
C SER A 156 6.70 -17.61 -4.54
N ILE A 157 5.54 -17.70 -3.87
CA ILE A 157 5.30 -17.02 -2.61
C ILE A 157 6.12 -17.67 -1.49
N ASN A 158 6.14 -18.99 -1.41
CA ASN A 158 6.95 -19.71 -0.41
C ASN A 158 8.44 -19.40 -0.58
N LYS A 159 8.95 -19.45 -1.81
CA LYS A 159 10.35 -19.11 -2.09
C LYS A 159 10.70 -17.69 -1.68
N TRP A 160 9.82 -16.74 -1.98
CA TRP A 160 10.02 -15.35 -1.55
C TRP A 160 9.99 -15.22 -0.03
N ALA A 161 8.97 -15.76 0.62
CA ALA A 161 8.76 -15.59 2.04
C ALA A 161 9.78 -16.36 2.90
N ASP A 162 10.24 -17.53 2.45
CA ASP A 162 11.26 -18.32 3.16
C ASP A 162 12.66 -17.72 3.02
N ALA A 163 12.91 -16.95 1.96
CA ALA A 163 14.14 -16.16 1.80
C ALA A 163 14.19 -14.95 2.75
N LEU A 164 13.05 -14.54 3.31
CA LEU A 164 12.97 -13.46 4.29
C LEU A 164 13.18 -14.03 5.70
N GLY A 165 14.16 -13.53 6.43
CA GLY A 165 14.30 -13.83 7.87
C GLY A 165 13.22 -13.10 8.67
N TYR A 166 12.86 -13.65 9.83
CA TYR A 166 12.10 -12.90 10.81
C TYR A 166 12.94 -11.73 11.35
N ASP A 167 12.31 -10.59 11.56
CA ASP A 167 12.94 -9.48 12.25
C ASP A 167 13.08 -9.84 13.74
N MET A 168 14.20 -10.44 14.05
CA MET A 168 14.57 -10.88 15.39
C MET A 168 15.67 -10.03 16.00
N THR A 169 16.15 -9.03 15.27
CA THR A 169 17.31 -8.25 15.68
C THR A 169 16.91 -7.30 16.81
N PRO A 170 17.41 -7.49 18.03
CA PRO A 170 17.29 -6.46 19.05
C PRO A 170 17.95 -5.19 18.50
N LYS A 171 17.26 -4.09 18.58
CA LYS A 171 17.87 -2.78 18.26
C LYS A 171 19.05 -2.58 19.19
N ASP A 172 20.24 -2.52 18.63
CA ASP A 172 21.42 -2.16 19.38
C ASP A 172 21.44 -0.64 19.60
N PRO A 173 21.19 -0.16 20.82
CA PRO A 173 21.15 1.27 21.09
C PRO A 173 22.51 1.97 20.87
N GLU A 174 23.60 1.20 20.81
CA GLU A 174 24.94 1.73 20.57
C GLU A 174 25.30 1.84 19.08
N LYS A 175 24.48 1.26 18.19
CA LYS A 175 24.70 1.30 16.72
C LYS A 175 23.45 1.63 15.95
N PRO A 176 22.87 2.83 16.13
CA PRO A 176 21.64 3.23 15.45
C PRO A 176 21.76 3.25 13.92
N GLU A 177 22.97 3.37 13.39
CA GLU A 177 23.24 3.38 11.94
C GLU A 177 23.12 1.97 11.31
N ASP A 178 23.50 0.95 12.03
CA ASP A 178 23.36 -0.45 11.60
C ASP A 178 21.90 -0.90 11.73
N ASP A 179 21.19 -0.43 12.73
CA ASP A 179 19.74 -0.59 12.86
C ASP A 179 18.98 0.05 11.69
N LEU A 180 19.41 1.23 11.24
CA LEU A 180 18.83 1.88 10.06
C LEU A 180 19.06 1.07 8.78
N LYS A 181 20.23 0.47 8.59
CA LYS A 181 20.52 -0.40 7.44
C LYS A 181 19.71 -1.70 7.49
N ASN A 182 19.49 -2.24 8.69
CA ASN A 182 18.69 -3.46 8.90
C ASN A 182 17.18 -3.18 8.89
N MET A 183 16.73 -2.02 9.34
CA MET A 183 15.35 -1.54 9.21
C MET A 183 14.86 -1.46 7.76
N TYR A 184 15.78 -1.41 6.81
CA TYR A 184 15.47 -1.28 5.40
C TYR A 184 15.26 -2.61 4.67
N ARG A 185 15.34 -3.72 5.36
CA ARG A 185 15.06 -5.02 4.76
C ARG A 185 13.61 -5.41 5.07
N THR A 186 12.88 -5.79 4.05
CA THR A 186 11.58 -6.43 4.22
C THR A 186 11.80 -7.74 4.96
N ALA A 187 11.62 -7.70 6.27
CA ALA A 187 11.68 -8.89 7.11
C ALA A 187 10.25 -9.39 7.38
N LYS A 188 10.11 -10.68 7.56
CA LYS A 188 8.87 -11.20 8.13
C LYS A 188 8.70 -10.66 9.55
N LYS A 189 7.55 -10.07 9.83
CA LYS A 189 7.17 -9.75 11.21
C LYS A 189 6.50 -10.98 11.81
N LYS A 190 6.84 -11.32 13.05
CA LYS A 190 6.16 -12.40 13.75
C LYS A 190 4.68 -12.03 13.89
N LEU A 191 3.82 -12.83 13.28
CA LEU A 191 2.37 -12.65 13.39
C LEU A 191 1.95 -13.06 14.80
N ASN A 192 1.14 -12.23 15.44
CA ASN A 192 0.57 -12.52 16.76
C ASN A 192 -0.94 -12.29 16.74
N PRO A 193 -1.67 -13.02 15.88
CA PRO A 193 -3.11 -12.90 15.79
C PRO A 193 -3.79 -13.57 16.98
N GLY A 194 -5.04 -13.16 17.25
CA GLY A 194 -5.90 -13.87 18.23
C GLY A 194 -6.42 -15.24 17.76
N PHE A 195 -5.91 -15.75 16.65
CA PHE A 195 -6.27 -17.03 16.03
C PHE A 195 -5.00 -17.74 15.52
N VAL A 196 -5.13 -19.02 15.24
CA VAL A 196 -4.00 -19.85 14.79
C VAL A 196 -3.76 -19.66 13.30
N ILE A 197 -2.51 -19.42 12.93
CA ILE A 197 -2.01 -19.47 11.55
C ILE A 197 -1.00 -20.61 11.50
N ASP A 198 -1.17 -21.53 10.57
CA ASP A 198 -0.22 -22.62 10.40
C ASP A 198 1.08 -22.11 9.78
N PRO A 199 2.25 -22.53 10.31
CA PRO A 199 3.53 -22.17 9.72
C PRO A 199 3.68 -22.76 8.31
N GLY A 200 4.50 -22.12 7.49
CA GLY A 200 4.73 -22.50 6.10
C GLY A 200 3.81 -21.77 5.13
N THR A 201 3.15 -22.48 4.22
CA THR A 201 2.40 -21.86 3.09
C THR A 201 1.34 -20.89 3.57
N GLN A 202 0.57 -21.21 4.62
CA GLN A 202 -0.48 -20.30 5.10
C GLN A 202 0.11 -18.99 5.63
N GLU A 203 1.12 -19.08 6.48
CA GLU A 203 1.81 -17.90 7.01
C GLU A 203 2.48 -17.09 5.91
N ASN A 204 3.12 -17.76 4.94
CA ASN A 204 3.78 -17.10 3.82
C ASN A 204 2.79 -16.34 2.94
N MET A 205 1.63 -16.91 2.66
CA MET A 205 0.57 -16.25 1.91
C MET A 205 -0.04 -15.07 2.68
N ILE A 206 -0.19 -15.16 3.99
CA ILE A 206 -0.61 -14.03 4.84
C ILE A 206 0.40 -12.88 4.72
N HIS A 207 1.70 -13.17 4.77
CA HIS A 207 2.73 -12.13 4.55
C HIS A 207 2.61 -11.48 3.17
N ALA A 208 2.30 -12.25 2.12
CA ALA A 208 2.10 -11.71 0.79
C ALA A 208 0.86 -10.80 0.70
N ILE A 209 -0.25 -11.20 1.30
CA ILE A 209 -1.47 -10.37 1.39
C ILE A 209 -1.22 -9.08 2.18
N LEU A 210 -0.52 -9.14 3.30
CA LEU A 210 -0.16 -7.96 4.08
C LEU A 210 0.73 -7.00 3.28
N PHE A 211 1.61 -7.52 2.44
CA PHE A 211 2.41 -6.72 1.51
C PHE A 211 1.53 -6.01 0.48
N MET A 212 0.58 -6.72 -0.15
CA MET A 212 -0.36 -6.13 -1.11
C MET A 212 -1.24 -5.06 -0.46
N ARG A 213 -1.74 -5.30 0.74
CA ARG A 213 -2.53 -4.31 1.49
C ARG A 213 -1.74 -3.06 1.82
N ARG A 214 -0.47 -3.18 2.20
CA ARG A 214 0.38 -2.00 2.44
C ARG A 214 0.48 -1.11 1.20
N ILE A 215 0.58 -1.71 0.02
CA ILE A 215 0.60 -0.98 -1.25
C ILE A 215 -0.76 -0.34 -1.53
N GLU A 216 -1.84 -1.11 -1.39
CA GLU A 216 -3.19 -0.63 -1.70
C GLU A 216 -3.60 0.54 -0.81
N PHE A 217 -3.34 0.45 0.49
CA PHE A 217 -3.82 1.44 1.45
C PHE A 217 -2.84 2.58 1.75
N MET A 218 -1.66 2.56 1.15
CA MET A 218 -0.69 3.64 1.33
C MET A 218 -1.25 4.97 0.83
N HIS A 219 -1.16 6.03 1.63
CA HIS A 219 -1.67 7.38 1.35
C HIS A 219 -3.20 7.51 1.22
N LEU A 220 -3.96 6.56 1.71
CA LEU A 220 -5.42 6.69 1.84
C LEU A 220 -5.86 7.32 3.16
N GLY A 221 -4.94 7.70 4.02
CA GLY A 221 -5.25 8.22 5.36
C GLY A 221 -5.61 7.14 6.37
N LEU A 222 -5.53 5.88 5.98
CA LEU A 222 -5.71 4.73 6.87
C LEU A 222 -4.46 4.54 7.72
N SER A 223 -4.66 4.19 8.99
CA SER A 223 -3.55 3.92 9.89
C SER A 223 -2.76 2.70 9.42
N LEU A 224 -1.43 2.84 9.31
CA LEU A 224 -0.54 1.73 8.98
C LEU A 224 -0.64 0.56 9.99
N ILE A 225 -1.04 0.82 11.21
CA ILE A 225 -1.27 -0.20 12.24
C ILE A 225 -2.40 -1.14 11.82
N HIS A 226 -3.46 -0.60 11.22
CA HIS A 226 -4.58 -1.41 10.71
C HIS A 226 -4.25 -2.15 9.42
N ILE A 227 -3.23 -1.70 8.68
CA ILE A 227 -2.80 -2.30 7.43
C ILE A 227 -1.78 -3.42 7.67
N SER A 228 -0.89 -3.21 8.63
CA SER A 228 0.24 -4.12 8.87
C SER A 228 0.00 -5.14 9.98
N GLU A 229 -0.98 -4.93 10.83
CA GLU A 229 -1.32 -5.81 11.96
C GLU A 229 -2.83 -5.88 12.12
N PRO A 230 -3.56 -6.66 11.30
CA PRO A 230 -5.01 -6.81 11.45
C PRO A 230 -5.43 -7.39 12.81
N THR A 231 -4.50 -7.70 13.67
CA THR A 231 -4.73 -8.51 14.86
C THR A 231 -4.11 -8.01 16.16
N ARG A 232 -3.56 -6.82 16.21
CA ARG A 232 -3.29 -6.19 17.50
C ARG A 232 -4.56 -5.52 18.02
N ARG A 233 -5.42 -6.31 18.64
CA ARG A 233 -6.30 -5.79 19.70
C ARG A 233 -5.53 -5.94 21.02
N SER A 234 -5.25 -4.81 21.63
CA SER A 234 -4.83 -4.69 23.03
C SER A 234 -5.86 -5.33 23.95
#